data_389a7e3b6394f808a7f70fb9643cb54f
#
_entry.id   389a7e3b6394f808a7f70fb9643cb54f
#
_cell.length_a   1.000
_cell.length_b   1.000
_cell.length_c   1.000
_cell.angle_alpha   90.00
_cell.angle_beta   90.00
_cell.angle_gamma   90.00
#
_symmetry.space_group_name_H-M   'P 1'
#
loop_
_entity.id
_entity.type
_entity.pdbx_description
1 polymer ?
#
loop_
_entity_poly.entity_id
_entity_poly.type
_entity_poly.pdbx_seq_one_letter_code
_entity_poly.pdbx_strand_id
1 'polypeptide(L)'
;MMKLFVVTSLKEYLGDISKIFNQANIRVFSTVDIIGYKQGTPNNLLDDWFASGEEDVDSMMIFSFTSEEGADHGMELIIGYNKRIKGNFPVRAFVLPVEKSV
;
A
#
# COMPACT_ATOMS: atom_id res chain seq x y z
N MET A 1 -17.33 0.26 -10.65
CA MET A 1 -16.40 -0.81 -11.05
C MET A 1 -15.50 -1.17 -9.88
N MET A 2 -15.31 -2.46 -9.66
CA MET A 2 -14.46 -2.92 -8.56
C MET A 2 -12.99 -2.69 -8.85
N LYS A 3 -12.27 -2.26 -7.86
CA LYS A 3 -10.82 -2.05 -7.91
C LYS A 3 -10.13 -2.85 -6.83
N LEU A 4 -8.90 -3.22 -7.10
CA LEU A 4 -8.00 -3.76 -6.07
C LEU A 4 -7.11 -2.62 -5.61
N PHE A 5 -7.24 -2.26 -4.34
CA PHE A 5 -6.41 -1.22 -3.73
C PHE A 5 -5.33 -1.91 -2.91
N VAL A 6 -4.08 -1.69 -3.30
CA VAL A 6 -2.94 -2.36 -2.69
C VAL A 6 -2.00 -1.33 -2.09
N VAL A 7 -1.62 -1.54 -0.85
CA VAL A 7 -0.72 -0.66 -0.12
C VAL A 7 0.44 -1.48 0.42
N THR A 8 1.66 -0.99 0.24
CA THR A 8 2.83 -1.60 0.86
C THR A 8 3.46 -0.59 1.81
N SER A 9 3.85 -1.04 2.99
CA SER A 9 4.42 -0.16 4.00
C SER A 9 5.22 -0.97 5.02
N LEU A 10 5.89 -0.25 5.91
CA LEU A 10 6.46 -0.88 7.10
C LEU A 10 5.33 -1.38 7.99
N LYS A 11 5.56 -2.50 8.67
CA LYS A 11 4.56 -3.06 9.59
C LYS A 11 4.17 -2.10 10.71
N GLU A 12 5.09 -1.26 11.15
CA GLU A 12 4.82 -0.33 12.24
C GLU A 12 3.76 0.72 11.87
N TYR A 13 3.47 0.88 10.58
CA TYR A 13 2.46 1.82 10.13
C TYR A 13 1.04 1.22 10.06
N LEU A 14 0.88 -0.06 10.43
CA LEU A 14 -0.40 -0.73 10.28
C LEU A 14 -1.56 0.02 10.94
N GLY A 15 -1.33 0.53 12.15
CA GLY A 15 -2.38 1.27 12.86
C GLY A 15 -2.86 2.48 12.09
N ASP A 16 -1.93 3.24 11.53
CA ASP A 16 -2.25 4.44 10.76
C ASP A 16 -2.93 4.09 9.45
N ILE A 17 -2.43 3.06 8.77
CA ILE A 17 -3.00 2.63 7.49
C ILE A 17 -4.41 2.09 7.69
N SER A 18 -4.65 1.37 8.79
CA SER A 18 -5.99 0.89 9.12
C SER A 18 -6.98 2.04 9.27
N LYS A 19 -6.55 3.12 9.91
CA LYS A 19 -7.39 4.31 10.04
C LYS A 19 -7.69 4.94 8.68
N ILE A 20 -6.70 4.96 7.79
CA ILE A 20 -6.87 5.48 6.45
C ILE A 20 -7.92 4.66 5.69
N PHE A 21 -7.83 3.34 5.76
CA PHE A 21 -8.81 2.48 5.11
C PHE A 21 -10.21 2.74 5.65
N ASN A 22 -10.31 2.90 6.97
CA ASN A 22 -11.59 3.20 7.59
C ASN A 22 -12.15 4.54 7.13
N GLN A 23 -11.31 5.57 7.05
CA GLN A 23 -11.71 6.89 6.56
C GLN A 23 -12.17 6.86 5.11
N ALA A 24 -11.57 6.01 4.31
CA ALA A 24 -11.96 5.81 2.90
C ALA A 24 -13.18 4.92 2.77
N ASN A 25 -13.76 4.50 3.88
CA ASN A 25 -14.91 3.59 3.92
C ASN A 25 -14.58 2.21 3.35
N ILE A 26 -13.33 1.80 3.45
CA ILE A 26 -12.88 0.46 3.08
C ILE A 26 -12.78 -0.34 4.37
N ARG A 27 -13.85 -1.08 4.68
CA ARG A 27 -13.99 -1.71 6.00
C ARG A 27 -13.45 -3.12 6.08
N VAL A 28 -13.22 -3.74 4.95
CA VAL A 28 -12.71 -5.12 4.88
C VAL A 28 -11.41 -5.09 4.10
N PHE A 29 -10.34 -5.50 4.74
CA PHE A 29 -9.05 -5.59 4.09
C PHE A 29 -8.25 -6.74 4.67
N SER A 30 -7.25 -7.18 3.91
CA SER A 30 -6.36 -8.25 4.33
C SER A 30 -4.93 -7.74 4.39
N THR A 31 -4.12 -8.38 5.23
CA THR A 31 -2.71 -8.04 5.32
C THR A 31 -1.87 -9.29 5.11
N VAL A 32 -0.71 -9.09 4.49
CA VAL A 32 0.26 -10.15 4.26
C VAL A 32 1.63 -9.60 4.58
N ASP A 33 2.42 -10.36 5.32
CA ASP A 33 3.82 -10.01 5.54
C ASP A 33 4.58 -10.27 4.26
N ILE A 34 5.45 -9.33 3.88
CA ILE A 34 6.25 -9.46 2.68
C ILE A 34 7.71 -9.19 2.98
N ILE A 35 8.58 -9.84 2.20
CA ILE A 35 10.01 -9.61 2.26
C ILE A 35 10.44 -9.20 0.86
N GLY A 36 11.05 -8.02 0.76
CA GLY A 36 11.52 -7.53 -0.52
C GLY A 36 12.93 -7.97 -0.78
N TYR A 37 13.19 -8.40 -2.00
CA TYR A 37 14.53 -8.76 -2.44
C TYR A 37 14.92 -7.87 -3.58
N LYS A 38 16.08 -7.24 -3.43
CA LYS A 38 16.63 -6.38 -4.46
C LYS A 38 18.00 -6.91 -4.82
N GLN A 39 18.15 -7.36 -6.04
CA GLN A 39 19.38 -7.98 -6.49
C GLN A 39 20.06 -7.15 -7.56
N GLY A 40 21.35 -6.92 -7.35
CA GLY A 40 22.22 -6.41 -8.40
C GLY A 40 21.92 -4.99 -8.82
N THR A 41 21.40 -4.85 -10.02
CA THR A 41 21.22 -3.55 -10.63
C THR A 41 20.10 -2.77 -9.95
N PRO A 42 20.24 -1.46 -9.81
CA PRO A 42 19.15 -0.63 -9.36
C PRO A 42 17.93 -0.87 -10.23
N ASN A 43 16.84 -1.21 -9.62
CA ASN A 43 15.61 -1.45 -10.32
C ASN A 43 14.52 -0.64 -9.68
N ASN A 44 14.03 0.33 -10.40
CA ASN A 44 13.03 1.24 -9.89
C ASN A 44 11.73 0.55 -9.50
N LEU A 45 11.42 -0.58 -10.14
CA LEU A 45 10.19 -1.30 -9.80
C LEU A 45 10.23 -1.83 -8.38
N LEU A 46 11.38 -2.36 -7.95
CA LEU A 46 11.52 -2.84 -6.57
C LEU A 46 11.52 -1.69 -5.59
N ASP A 47 12.21 -0.61 -5.92
CA ASP A 47 12.22 0.58 -5.06
C ASP A 47 10.82 1.17 -4.91
N ASP A 48 10.02 1.13 -5.97
CA ASP A 48 8.66 1.64 -5.93
C ASP A 48 7.72 0.71 -5.18
N TRP A 49 7.98 -0.59 -5.23
CA TRP A 49 7.12 -1.59 -4.60
C TRP A 49 7.35 -1.71 -3.09
N PHE A 50 8.61 -1.71 -2.67
CA PHE A 50 8.96 -1.90 -1.26
C PHE A 50 9.29 -0.58 -0.60
N ALA A 51 8.81 -0.40 0.62
CA ALA A 51 8.90 0.86 1.33
C ALA A 51 10.34 1.34 1.54
N SER A 52 11.27 0.42 1.78
CA SER A 52 12.62 0.78 2.14
C SER A 52 13.65 0.63 1.03
N GLY A 53 13.42 -0.25 0.10
CA GLY A 53 14.45 -0.66 -0.85
C GLY A 53 15.54 -1.53 -0.25
N GLU A 54 15.45 -1.87 1.04
CA GLU A 54 16.37 -2.78 1.72
C GLU A 54 15.74 -4.15 1.89
N GLU A 55 16.58 -5.19 1.88
CA GLU A 55 16.08 -6.57 1.88
C GLU A 55 15.44 -7.01 3.18
N ASP A 56 15.92 -6.51 4.31
CA ASP A 56 15.58 -7.06 5.61
C ASP A 56 14.58 -6.22 6.41
N VAL A 57 13.88 -5.31 5.77
CA VAL A 57 12.93 -4.47 6.48
C VAL A 57 11.59 -5.16 6.60
N ASP A 58 11.04 -5.16 7.81
CA ASP A 58 9.70 -5.71 8.04
C ASP A 58 8.65 -4.90 7.32
N SER A 59 8.12 -5.47 6.26
CA SER A 59 7.13 -4.84 5.43
C SER A 59 5.87 -5.68 5.34
N MET A 60 4.80 -5.04 4.94
CA MET A 60 3.54 -5.73 4.73
C MET A 60 2.83 -5.18 3.51
N MET A 61 1.94 -5.99 2.97
CA MET A 61 1.01 -5.59 1.94
C MET A 61 -0.38 -5.61 2.55
N ILE A 62 -1.12 -4.52 2.34
CA ILE A 62 -2.51 -4.41 2.78
C ILE A 62 -3.32 -4.25 1.52
N PHE A 63 -4.38 -5.04 1.37
CA PHE A 63 -5.16 -4.95 0.15
C PHE A 63 -6.64 -5.15 0.41
N SER A 64 -7.43 -4.58 -0.47
CA SER A 64 -8.88 -4.70 -0.42
C SER A 64 -9.46 -4.56 -1.82
N PHE A 65 -10.52 -5.30 -2.05
CA PHE A 65 -11.35 -5.11 -3.24
C PHE A 65 -12.42 -4.09 -2.87
N THR A 66 -12.44 -2.98 -3.55
CA THR A 66 -13.29 -1.87 -3.16
C THR A 66 -13.84 -1.14 -4.39
N SER A 67 -14.70 -0.17 -4.15
CA SER A 67 -15.23 0.67 -5.22
C SER A 67 -14.17 1.61 -5.75
N GLU A 68 -14.40 2.15 -6.94
CA GLU A 68 -13.52 3.15 -7.51
C GLU A 68 -13.41 4.37 -6.59
N GLU A 69 -14.54 4.80 -6.01
CA GLU A 69 -14.55 5.93 -5.08
C GLU A 69 -13.72 5.66 -3.83
N GLY A 70 -13.85 4.46 -3.27
CA GLY A 70 -13.07 4.07 -2.12
C GLY A 70 -11.58 4.05 -2.42
N ALA A 71 -11.21 3.49 -3.56
CA ALA A 71 -9.81 3.45 -3.99
C ALA A 71 -9.23 4.85 -4.20
N ASP A 72 -9.98 5.72 -4.86
CA ASP A 72 -9.54 7.09 -5.11
C ASP A 72 -9.36 7.85 -3.81
N HIS A 73 -10.30 7.73 -2.89
CA HIS A 73 -10.21 8.40 -1.59
C HIS A 73 -9.04 7.85 -0.77
N GLY A 74 -8.87 6.52 -0.78
CA GLY A 74 -7.74 5.89 -0.12
C GLY A 74 -6.41 6.40 -0.65
N MET A 75 -6.30 6.55 -1.96
CA MET A 75 -5.09 7.06 -2.59
C MET A 75 -4.79 8.49 -2.13
N GLU A 76 -5.79 9.35 -2.08
CA GLU A 76 -5.61 10.72 -1.60
C GLU A 76 -5.11 10.75 -0.16
N LEU A 77 -5.68 9.90 0.69
CA LEU A 77 -5.28 9.85 2.09
C LEU A 77 -3.85 9.34 2.26
N ILE A 78 -3.43 8.37 1.43
CA ILE A 78 -2.05 7.89 1.47
C ILE A 78 -1.07 8.98 1.04
N ILE A 79 -1.41 9.72 -0.01
CA ILE A 79 -0.57 10.84 -0.45
C ILE A 79 -0.40 11.85 0.69
N GLY A 80 -1.49 12.19 1.36
CA GLY A 80 -1.43 13.10 2.51
C GLY A 80 -0.62 12.55 3.66
N TYR A 81 -0.75 11.26 3.93
CA TYR A 81 0.00 10.60 4.98
C TYR A 81 1.51 10.68 4.72
N ASN A 82 1.93 10.40 3.50
CA ASN A 82 3.34 10.47 3.13
C ASN A 82 3.93 11.85 3.34
N LYS A 83 3.13 12.89 3.11
CA LYS A 83 3.57 14.25 3.36
C LYS A 83 3.79 14.54 4.84
N ARG A 84 2.98 13.93 5.70
CA ARG A 84 3.08 14.15 7.14
C ARG A 84 4.23 13.41 7.78
N ILE A 85 4.46 12.17 7.39
CA ILE A 85 5.48 11.35 8.05
C ILE A 85 6.92 11.75 7.71
N LYS A 86 7.14 12.27 6.52
CA LYS A 86 8.46 12.74 6.08
C LYS A 86 9.60 11.77 6.35
N GLY A 87 9.29 10.48 6.35
CA GLY A 87 10.27 9.45 6.65
C GLY A 87 10.98 8.97 5.40
N ASN A 88 11.97 8.10 5.61
CA ASN A 88 12.72 7.47 4.52
C ASN A 88 11.96 6.31 3.88
N PHE A 89 10.83 5.93 4.46
CA PHE A 89 10.07 4.76 4.03
C PHE A 89 8.64 5.15 3.70
N PRO A 90 8.43 5.79 2.54
CA PRO A 90 7.09 6.22 2.17
C PRO A 90 6.19 5.01 1.93
N VAL A 91 4.91 5.20 2.21
CA VAL A 91 3.90 4.21 1.91
C VAL A 91 3.63 4.22 0.41
N ARG A 92 3.58 3.05 -0.21
CA ARG A 92 3.27 2.93 -1.63
C ARG A 92 1.84 2.41 -1.78
N ALA A 93 1.14 2.92 -2.77
CA ALA A 93 -0.24 2.51 -3.02
C ALA A 93 -0.49 2.38 -4.51
N PHE A 94 -1.30 1.40 -4.86
CA PHE A 94 -1.60 1.08 -6.24
C PHE A 94 -3.09 0.76 -6.38
N VAL A 95 -3.68 1.19 -7.47
CA VAL A 95 -5.07 0.86 -7.79
C VAL A 95 -5.06 0.07 -9.09
N LEU A 96 -5.64 -1.12 -9.06
CA LEU A 96 -5.71 -1.99 -10.23
C LEU A 96 -7.17 -2.30 -10.56
N PRO A 97 -7.50 -2.39 -11.84
CA PRO A 97 -8.85 -2.81 -12.22
C PRO A 97 -9.03 -4.30 -12.00
N VAL A 98 -10.22 -4.70 -11.58
CA VAL A 98 -10.59 -6.11 -11.51
C VAL A 98 -11.43 -6.40 -12.74
N GLU A 99 -10.87 -7.18 -13.66
CA GLU A 99 -11.57 -7.46 -14.91
C GLU A 99 -12.66 -8.52 -14.74
N LYS A 100 -12.40 -9.52 -13.90
CA LYS A 100 -13.32 -10.62 -13.69
C LYS A 100 -13.24 -11.08 -12.26
N SER A 101 -14.34 -11.54 -11.73
CA SER A 101 -14.40 -12.14 -10.40
C SER A 101 -15.47 -13.22 -10.38
N VAL A 102 -15.42 -14.06 -9.38
CA VAL A 102 -16.42 -15.12 -9.19
C VAL A 102 -17.04 -15.01 -7.81
#